data_95176027122ad02c0a947f5c837210ad
#
_entry.id   95176027122ad02c0a947f5c837210ad
#
_cell.length_a   1.000
_cell.length_b   1.000
_cell.length_c   1.000
_cell.angle_alpha   90.00
_cell.angle_beta   90.00
_cell.angle_gamma   90.00
#
_symmetry.space_group_name_H-M   'P 1'
#
loop_
_entity.id
_entity.type
_entity.pdbx_description
1 polymer ?
#
loop_
_entity_poly.entity_id
_entity_poly.type
_entity_poly.pdbx_seq_one_letter_code
_entity_poly.pdbx_strand_id
1 'polypeptide(L)'
;MKNRLTLISLLAALAAANAVGAPAANREAEALAVLNNPAAELKDKARACQTLADFGGTKSIAALSALLADEKLGDYARSGLESMADPGAGAALRRVLGTLNGRQLAGAVNSLGVRRDTAAVAALGLIGNAEAAQALQAVLSGGPAELRLPAAHAAIIAAEHLSRAGNRAAVRALLEASVKAVPAGPSGDAARRLLAAK
;
A
#
# COMPACT_ATOMS: atom_id res chain seq x y z
N MET A 1 -48.25 2.22 5.73
CA MET A 1 -46.80 1.85 5.86
C MET A 1 -45.95 2.23 4.65
N LYS A 2 -46.52 2.78 3.55
CA LYS A 2 -45.74 3.15 2.32
C LYS A 2 -45.03 4.51 2.41
N ASN A 3 -45.40 5.42 3.34
CA ASN A 3 -44.85 6.78 3.39
C ASN A 3 -43.53 6.91 4.18
N ARG A 4 -43.11 5.90 4.97
CA ARG A 4 -41.84 5.99 5.71
C ARG A 4 -40.59 5.65 4.87
N LEU A 5 -40.75 4.78 3.88
CA LEU A 5 -39.68 4.41 2.96
C LEU A 5 -39.30 5.52 1.98
N THR A 6 -40.29 6.31 1.53
CA THR A 6 -40.08 7.48 0.64
C THR A 6 -39.37 8.62 1.35
N LEU A 7 -39.66 8.86 2.65
CA LEU A 7 -39.00 9.91 3.41
C LEU A 7 -37.50 9.62 3.65
N ILE A 8 -37.14 8.36 3.92
CA ILE A 8 -35.74 7.96 4.15
C ILE A 8 -34.92 8.11 2.85
N SER A 9 -35.49 7.77 1.71
CA SER A 9 -34.85 7.93 0.40
C SER A 9 -34.67 9.41 0.02
N LEU A 10 -35.60 10.28 0.41
CA LEU A 10 -35.52 11.72 0.13
C LEU A 10 -34.49 12.42 1.03
N LEU A 11 -34.34 12.00 2.30
CA LEU A 11 -33.31 12.53 3.19
C LEU A 11 -31.90 12.13 2.73
N ALA A 12 -31.71 10.90 2.23
CA ALA A 12 -30.43 10.48 1.68
C ALA A 12 -30.03 11.24 0.41
N ALA A 13 -31.00 11.57 -0.45
CA ALA A 13 -30.77 12.38 -1.66
C ALA A 13 -30.46 13.85 -1.33
N LEU A 14 -31.04 14.40 -0.27
CA LEU A 14 -30.79 15.80 0.15
C LEU A 14 -29.41 15.95 0.81
N ALA A 15 -28.91 14.92 1.52
CA ALA A 15 -27.57 14.91 2.09
C ALA A 15 -26.46 14.92 1.01
N ALA A 16 -26.69 14.23 -0.11
CA ALA A 16 -25.73 14.16 -1.21
C ALA A 16 -25.57 15.50 -1.97
N ALA A 17 -26.61 16.33 -2.02
CA ALA A 17 -26.57 17.62 -2.71
C ALA A 17 -25.80 18.72 -1.93
N ASN A 18 -25.65 18.58 -0.61
CA ASN A 18 -24.95 19.55 0.24
C ASN A 18 -23.44 19.26 0.40
N ALA A 19 -22.92 18.15 -0.15
CA ALA A 19 -21.55 17.72 0.08
C ALA A 19 -20.48 18.62 -0.59
N VAL A 20 -20.85 19.37 -1.64
CA VAL A 20 -19.88 20.19 -2.41
C VAL A 20 -19.41 21.43 -1.66
N GLY A 21 -20.15 21.90 -0.65
CA GLY A 21 -19.80 23.08 0.17
C GLY A 21 -19.52 22.79 1.64
N ALA A 22 -19.60 21.52 2.08
CA ALA A 22 -19.40 21.17 3.48
C ALA A 22 -17.94 21.35 3.92
N PRO A 23 -17.68 21.78 5.18
CA PRO A 23 -16.33 21.78 5.74
C PRO A 23 -15.64 20.40 5.65
N ALA A 24 -14.33 20.37 5.50
CA ALA A 24 -13.56 19.12 5.35
C ALA A 24 -13.89 18.08 6.45
N ALA A 25 -14.01 18.53 7.69
CA ALA A 25 -14.38 17.67 8.83
C ALA A 25 -15.76 17.01 8.70
N ASN A 26 -16.73 17.69 8.09
CA ASN A 26 -18.06 17.10 7.85
C ASN A 26 -17.97 16.03 6.76
N ARG A 27 -17.20 16.27 5.70
CA ARG A 27 -16.98 15.30 4.61
C ARG A 27 -16.28 14.04 5.10
N GLU A 28 -15.30 14.17 5.97
CA GLU A 28 -14.64 13.04 6.62
C GLU A 28 -15.65 12.23 7.44
N ALA A 29 -16.44 12.89 8.29
CA ALA A 29 -17.42 12.22 9.15
C ALA A 29 -18.50 11.49 8.35
N GLU A 30 -19.04 12.11 7.28
CA GLU A 30 -20.01 11.49 6.39
C GLU A 30 -19.44 10.28 5.66
N ALA A 31 -18.21 10.38 5.13
CA ALA A 31 -17.55 9.27 4.45
C ALA A 31 -17.26 8.10 5.40
N LEU A 32 -16.80 8.38 6.63
CA LEU A 32 -16.62 7.36 7.66
C LEU A 32 -17.93 6.68 8.04
N ALA A 33 -19.03 7.42 8.14
CA ALA A 33 -20.36 6.85 8.40
C ALA A 33 -20.79 5.89 7.27
N VAL A 34 -20.52 6.21 6.01
CA VAL A 34 -20.78 5.31 4.87
C VAL A 34 -19.93 4.05 4.94
N LEU A 35 -18.63 4.14 5.24
CA LEU A 35 -17.75 2.97 5.36
C LEU A 35 -18.18 2.04 6.49
N ASN A 36 -18.62 2.60 7.60
CA ASN A 36 -19.06 1.85 8.78
C ASN A 36 -20.48 1.29 8.65
N ASN A 37 -21.24 1.68 7.63
CA ASN A 37 -22.59 1.17 7.39
C ASN A 37 -22.52 -0.18 6.63
N PRO A 38 -22.90 -1.31 7.25
CA PRO A 38 -22.89 -2.60 6.58
C PRO A 38 -23.87 -2.68 5.39
N ALA A 39 -24.94 -1.89 5.42
CA ALA A 39 -25.95 -1.83 4.35
C ALA A 39 -25.59 -0.88 3.20
N ALA A 40 -24.49 -0.11 3.29
CA ALA A 40 -24.07 0.77 2.21
C ALA A 40 -23.60 -0.02 0.99
N GLU A 41 -23.98 0.43 -0.19
CA GLU A 41 -23.59 -0.20 -1.44
C GLU A 41 -22.08 -0.05 -1.70
N LEU A 42 -21.51 -1.02 -2.44
CA LEU A 42 -20.08 -1.05 -2.76
C LEU A 42 -19.61 0.25 -3.43
N LYS A 43 -20.43 0.79 -4.37
CA LYS A 43 -20.11 2.04 -5.06
C LYS A 43 -20.00 3.24 -4.10
N ASP A 44 -20.86 3.27 -3.06
CA ASP A 44 -20.86 4.36 -2.09
C ASP A 44 -19.67 4.24 -1.14
N LYS A 45 -19.30 3.02 -0.74
CA LYS A 45 -18.07 2.75 0.01
C LYS A 45 -16.82 3.11 -0.78
N ALA A 46 -16.76 2.80 -2.08
CA ALA A 46 -15.66 3.18 -2.95
C ALA A 46 -15.53 4.72 -3.05
N ARG A 47 -16.65 5.42 -3.22
CA ARG A 47 -16.69 6.89 -3.21
C ARG A 47 -16.27 7.45 -1.86
N ALA A 48 -16.69 6.85 -0.76
CA ALA A 48 -16.26 7.25 0.58
C ALA A 48 -14.74 7.14 0.73
N CYS A 49 -14.10 6.06 0.25
CA CYS A 49 -12.63 5.95 0.23
C CYS A 49 -11.97 7.10 -0.54
N GLN A 50 -12.54 7.49 -1.71
CA GLN A 50 -12.03 8.63 -2.48
C GLN A 50 -12.21 9.96 -1.74
N THR A 51 -13.35 10.16 -1.08
CA THR A 51 -13.57 11.35 -0.24
C THR A 51 -12.56 11.43 0.89
N LEU A 52 -12.24 10.29 1.53
CA LEU A 52 -11.25 10.23 2.59
C LEU A 52 -9.81 10.44 2.08
N ALA A 53 -9.54 10.16 0.81
CA ALA A 53 -8.26 10.52 0.17
C ALA A 53 -8.00 12.02 0.20
N ASP A 54 -9.06 12.82 -0.04
CA ASP A 54 -8.96 14.27 -0.17
C ASP A 54 -9.16 15.01 1.16
N PHE A 55 -10.01 14.48 2.05
CA PHE A 55 -10.50 15.19 3.25
C PHE A 55 -10.25 14.42 4.55
N GLY A 56 -9.70 13.22 4.47
CA GLY A 56 -9.50 12.36 5.63
C GLY A 56 -8.32 12.79 6.49
N GLY A 57 -8.49 12.67 7.82
CA GLY A 57 -7.45 12.83 8.82
C GLY A 57 -7.04 11.50 9.44
N THR A 58 -6.44 11.56 10.63
CA THR A 58 -5.95 10.38 11.36
C THR A 58 -7.01 9.30 11.59
N LYS A 59 -8.29 9.68 11.79
CA LYS A 59 -9.41 8.73 11.95
C LYS A 59 -9.65 7.90 10.69
N SER A 60 -9.50 8.51 9.53
CA SER A 60 -9.67 7.88 8.22
C SER A 60 -8.61 6.82 7.95
N ILE A 61 -7.39 6.99 8.48
CA ILE A 61 -6.30 6.02 8.33
C ILE A 61 -6.70 4.65 8.89
N ALA A 62 -7.32 4.59 10.06
CA ALA A 62 -7.76 3.34 10.67
C ALA A 62 -8.84 2.65 9.81
N ALA A 63 -9.84 3.40 9.34
CA ALA A 63 -10.93 2.89 8.51
C ALA A 63 -10.42 2.36 7.15
N LEU A 64 -9.57 3.11 6.47
CA LEU A 64 -8.96 2.70 5.20
C LEU A 64 -8.02 1.50 5.39
N SER A 65 -7.24 1.47 6.49
CA SER A 65 -6.34 0.34 6.78
C SER A 65 -7.08 -0.99 6.91
N ALA A 66 -8.26 -0.98 7.52
CA ALA A 66 -9.08 -2.18 7.68
C ALA A 66 -9.56 -2.77 6.34
N LEU A 67 -9.58 -1.97 5.28
CA LEU A 67 -10.03 -2.36 3.95
C LEU A 67 -8.90 -2.80 3.01
N LEU A 68 -7.64 -2.68 3.41
CA LEU A 68 -6.49 -2.95 2.51
C LEU A 68 -6.45 -4.39 1.98
N ALA A 69 -6.98 -5.35 2.73
CA ALA A 69 -7.08 -6.75 2.32
C ALA A 69 -8.42 -7.09 1.62
N ASP A 70 -9.36 -6.15 1.54
CA ASP A 70 -10.64 -6.38 0.87
C ASP A 70 -10.46 -6.46 -0.64
N GLU A 71 -11.04 -7.49 -1.28
CA GLU A 71 -10.89 -7.75 -2.71
C GLU A 71 -11.48 -6.64 -3.61
N LYS A 72 -12.51 -5.94 -3.14
CA LYS A 72 -13.27 -4.95 -3.90
C LYS A 72 -12.90 -3.51 -3.52
N LEU A 73 -12.62 -3.27 -2.26
CA LEU A 73 -12.36 -1.93 -1.72
C LEU A 73 -10.86 -1.67 -1.46
N GLY A 74 -10.03 -2.72 -1.43
CA GLY A 74 -8.61 -2.59 -1.09
C GLY A 74 -7.85 -1.60 -1.96
N ASP A 75 -8.10 -1.57 -3.26
CA ASP A 75 -7.45 -0.61 -4.17
C ASP A 75 -7.89 0.84 -3.91
N TYR A 76 -9.17 1.06 -3.58
CA TYR A 76 -9.66 2.40 -3.20
C TYR A 76 -9.10 2.86 -1.87
N ALA A 77 -9.07 1.99 -0.87
CA ALA A 77 -8.50 2.26 0.44
C ALA A 77 -7.00 2.55 0.35
N ARG A 78 -6.26 1.77 -0.42
CA ARG A 78 -4.85 1.95 -0.69
C ARG A 78 -4.56 3.30 -1.35
N SER A 79 -5.31 3.65 -2.40
CA SER A 79 -5.18 4.93 -3.09
C SER A 79 -5.47 6.11 -2.14
N GLY A 80 -6.45 5.95 -1.25
CA GLY A 80 -6.73 6.93 -0.20
C GLY A 80 -5.52 7.14 0.71
N LEU A 81 -4.94 6.07 1.25
CA LEU A 81 -3.75 6.15 2.10
C LEU A 81 -2.51 6.67 1.36
N GLU A 82 -2.40 6.40 0.05
CA GLU A 82 -1.29 6.89 -0.78
C GLU A 82 -1.25 8.42 -0.83
N SER A 83 -2.40 9.08 -1.01
CA SER A 83 -2.50 10.52 -1.18
C SER A 83 -2.48 11.30 0.14
N MET A 84 -2.82 10.68 1.28
CA MET A 84 -2.83 11.35 2.57
C MET A 84 -1.44 11.81 2.98
N ALA A 85 -1.31 13.09 3.38
CA ALA A 85 -0.04 13.67 3.84
C ALA A 85 0.42 13.13 5.21
N ASP A 86 -0.52 12.59 6.02
CA ASP A 86 -0.22 12.08 7.36
C ASP A 86 0.77 10.91 7.30
N PRO A 87 1.88 10.94 8.07
CA PRO A 87 2.85 9.85 8.15
C PRO A 87 2.25 8.51 8.60
N GLY A 88 1.15 8.56 9.36
CA GLY A 88 0.39 7.38 9.79
C GLY A 88 -0.14 6.55 8.62
N ALA A 89 -0.45 7.18 7.48
CA ALA A 89 -0.89 6.48 6.29
C ALA A 89 0.21 5.58 5.70
N GLY A 90 1.45 6.06 5.63
CA GLY A 90 2.60 5.22 5.26
C GLY A 90 2.83 4.09 6.26
N ALA A 91 2.72 4.36 7.56
CA ALA A 91 2.82 3.33 8.60
C ALA A 91 1.73 2.26 8.48
N ALA A 92 0.50 2.64 8.10
CA ALA A 92 -0.60 1.73 7.86
C ALA A 92 -0.32 0.80 6.67
N LEU A 93 0.16 1.35 5.55
CA LEU A 93 0.56 0.57 4.37
C LEU A 93 1.72 -0.40 4.68
N ARG A 94 2.74 0.03 5.45
CA ARG A 94 3.85 -0.87 5.84
C ARG A 94 3.39 -2.04 6.70
N ARG A 95 2.44 -1.80 7.61
CA ARG A 95 1.95 -2.83 8.54
C ARG A 95 1.37 -4.05 7.84
N VAL A 96 0.77 -3.87 6.67
CA VAL A 96 0.12 -4.95 5.93
C VAL A 96 1.03 -5.66 4.94
N LEU A 97 2.27 -5.22 4.73
CA LEU A 97 3.18 -5.82 3.75
C LEU A 97 3.44 -7.31 4.00
N GLY A 98 3.46 -7.74 5.28
CA GLY A 98 3.67 -9.14 5.64
C GLY A 98 2.41 -10.02 5.56
N THR A 99 1.24 -9.43 5.33
CA THR A 99 -0.05 -10.14 5.30
C THR A 99 -0.72 -10.12 3.93
N LEU A 100 -0.40 -9.15 3.09
CA LEU A 100 -0.89 -9.07 1.73
C LEU A 100 -0.07 -9.97 0.79
N ASN A 101 -0.69 -10.38 -0.31
CA ASN A 101 -0.04 -11.16 -1.37
C ASN A 101 -0.50 -10.67 -2.75
N GLY A 102 0.14 -11.21 -3.80
CA GLY A 102 -0.23 -10.97 -5.19
C GLY A 102 -0.41 -9.48 -5.53
N ARG A 103 -1.53 -9.16 -6.17
CA ARG A 103 -1.85 -7.80 -6.64
C ARG A 103 -1.94 -6.77 -5.50
N GLN A 104 -2.50 -7.15 -4.36
CA GLN A 104 -2.68 -6.25 -3.23
C GLN A 104 -1.32 -5.84 -2.63
N LEU A 105 -0.40 -6.80 -2.47
CA LEU A 105 0.96 -6.51 -2.01
C LEU A 105 1.69 -5.61 -3.02
N ALA A 106 1.65 -5.94 -4.30
CA ALA A 106 2.27 -5.11 -5.35
C ALA A 106 1.72 -3.68 -5.34
N GLY A 107 0.41 -3.51 -5.17
CA GLY A 107 -0.22 -2.21 -5.01
C GLY A 107 0.28 -1.44 -3.80
N ALA A 108 0.34 -2.08 -2.62
CA ALA A 108 0.82 -1.46 -1.39
C ALA A 108 2.29 -1.01 -1.51
N VAL A 109 3.14 -1.83 -2.12
CA VAL A 109 4.55 -1.49 -2.39
C VAL A 109 4.65 -0.30 -3.35
N ASN A 110 3.84 -0.27 -4.41
CA ASN A 110 3.81 0.85 -5.34
C ASN A 110 3.41 2.16 -4.64
N SER A 111 2.36 2.12 -3.81
CA SER A 111 1.93 3.28 -3.02
C SER A 111 3.02 3.79 -2.07
N LEU A 112 3.75 2.87 -1.43
CA LEU A 112 4.90 3.23 -0.59
C LEU A 112 6.06 3.79 -1.42
N GLY A 113 6.22 3.32 -2.66
CA GLY A 113 7.15 3.89 -3.64
C GLY A 113 6.78 5.34 -4.01
N VAL A 114 5.50 5.61 -4.32
CA VAL A 114 4.98 6.96 -4.57
C VAL A 114 5.22 7.88 -3.37
N ARG A 115 5.04 7.36 -2.16
CA ARG A 115 5.32 8.07 -0.90
C ARG A 115 6.82 8.18 -0.57
N ARG A 116 7.72 7.59 -1.39
CA ARG A 116 9.19 7.53 -1.18
C ARG A 116 9.56 6.95 0.20
N ASP A 117 8.85 5.93 0.63
CA ASP A 117 8.97 5.35 1.96
C ASP A 117 10.14 4.34 2.03
N THR A 118 11.30 4.80 2.46
CA THR A 118 12.49 3.95 2.61
C THR A 118 12.34 2.87 3.67
N ALA A 119 11.52 3.11 4.71
CA ALA A 119 11.27 2.12 5.76
C ALA A 119 10.44 0.93 5.24
N ALA A 120 9.59 1.14 4.23
CA ALA A 120 8.87 0.06 3.56
C ALA A 120 9.82 -0.87 2.81
N VAL A 121 10.81 -0.32 2.14
CA VAL A 121 11.83 -1.09 1.43
C VAL A 121 12.63 -1.96 2.40
N ALA A 122 13.03 -1.42 3.54
CA ALA A 122 13.70 -2.18 4.60
C ALA A 122 12.82 -3.31 5.16
N ALA A 123 11.52 -3.03 5.38
CA ALA A 123 10.57 -4.03 5.85
C ALA A 123 10.42 -5.21 4.88
N LEU A 124 10.41 -4.97 3.57
CA LEU A 124 10.41 -6.05 2.57
C LEU A 124 11.65 -6.93 2.66
N GLY A 125 12.82 -6.35 2.93
CA GLY A 125 14.04 -7.12 3.18
C GLY A 125 13.90 -8.08 4.36
N LEU A 126 13.31 -7.61 5.46
CA LEU A 126 13.09 -8.40 6.68
C LEU A 126 12.00 -9.47 6.50
N ILE A 127 10.96 -9.21 5.71
CA ILE A 127 9.93 -10.20 5.35
C ILE A 127 10.57 -11.35 4.57
N GLY A 128 11.41 -11.08 3.58
CA GLY A 128 12.30 -12.00 2.91
C GLY A 128 11.63 -13.23 2.27
N ASN A 129 10.33 -13.16 1.98
CA ASN A 129 9.61 -14.20 1.22
C ASN A 129 9.67 -13.93 -0.30
N ALA A 130 9.10 -14.81 -1.11
CA ALA A 130 9.14 -14.70 -2.56
C ALA A 130 8.42 -13.44 -3.07
N GLU A 131 7.30 -13.08 -2.47
CA GLU A 131 6.50 -11.91 -2.81
C GLU A 131 7.25 -10.61 -2.48
N ALA A 132 7.88 -10.54 -1.31
CA ALA A 132 8.71 -9.40 -0.92
C ALA A 132 9.92 -9.24 -1.85
N ALA A 133 10.51 -10.35 -2.31
CA ALA A 133 11.59 -10.32 -3.29
C ALA A 133 11.13 -9.77 -4.65
N GLN A 134 9.97 -10.19 -5.14
CA GLN A 134 9.39 -9.63 -6.37
C GLN A 134 9.11 -8.13 -6.24
N ALA A 135 8.60 -7.70 -5.08
CA ALA A 135 8.37 -6.29 -4.79
C ALA A 135 9.68 -5.48 -4.79
N LEU A 136 10.74 -6.00 -4.17
CA LEU A 136 12.07 -5.38 -4.21
C LEU A 136 12.64 -5.32 -5.64
N GLN A 137 12.45 -6.37 -6.44
CA GLN A 137 12.86 -6.37 -7.86
C GLN A 137 12.13 -5.28 -8.65
N ALA A 138 10.84 -5.07 -8.41
CA ALA A 138 10.08 -4.02 -9.05
C ALA A 138 10.63 -2.62 -8.69
N VAL A 139 10.97 -2.39 -7.41
CA VAL A 139 11.62 -1.14 -6.97
C VAL A 139 12.98 -0.95 -7.62
N LEU A 140 13.80 -2.00 -7.69
CA LEU A 140 15.14 -1.95 -8.31
C LEU A 140 15.07 -1.67 -9.81
N SER A 141 14.06 -2.20 -10.51
CA SER A 141 13.96 -2.12 -11.97
C SER A 141 13.28 -0.83 -12.46
N GLY A 142 12.27 -0.34 -11.78
CA GLY A 142 11.42 0.77 -12.24
C GLY A 142 11.02 1.76 -11.17
N GLY A 143 11.42 1.57 -9.92
CA GLY A 143 11.10 2.46 -8.81
C GLY A 143 11.89 3.77 -8.83
N PRO A 144 11.50 4.72 -7.96
CA PRO A 144 12.22 5.98 -7.76
C PRO A 144 13.70 5.78 -7.51
N ALA A 145 14.55 6.64 -8.10
CA ALA A 145 16.00 6.49 -8.02
C ALA A 145 16.53 6.48 -6.58
N GLU A 146 15.94 7.27 -5.71
CA GLU A 146 16.28 7.38 -4.29
C GLU A 146 16.02 6.10 -3.49
N LEU A 147 15.13 5.22 -3.98
CA LEU A 147 14.84 3.93 -3.34
C LEU A 147 15.73 2.79 -3.82
N ARG A 148 16.49 2.96 -4.91
CA ARG A 148 17.29 1.86 -5.49
C ARG A 148 18.40 1.39 -4.55
N LEU A 149 19.12 2.30 -3.90
CA LEU A 149 20.17 1.91 -2.94
C LEU A 149 19.58 1.26 -1.69
N PRO A 150 18.56 1.80 -1.02
CA PRO A 150 17.85 1.09 0.04
C PRO A 150 17.32 -0.30 -0.40
N ALA A 151 16.77 -0.40 -1.62
CA ALA A 151 16.25 -1.67 -2.14
C ALA A 151 17.36 -2.70 -2.39
N ALA A 152 18.51 -2.29 -2.90
CA ALA A 152 19.67 -3.18 -3.05
C ALA A 152 20.18 -3.68 -1.69
N HIS A 153 20.17 -2.85 -0.67
CA HIS A 153 20.51 -3.25 0.69
C HIS A 153 19.49 -4.27 1.25
N ALA A 154 18.20 -3.96 1.14
CA ALA A 154 17.12 -4.85 1.56
C ALA A 154 17.13 -6.20 0.79
N ALA A 155 17.51 -6.17 -0.48
CA ALA A 155 17.63 -7.36 -1.32
C ALA A 155 18.70 -8.36 -0.82
N ILE A 156 19.78 -7.88 -0.24
CA ILE A 156 20.80 -8.73 0.36
C ILE A 156 20.22 -9.47 1.57
N ILE A 157 19.48 -8.76 2.43
CA ILE A 157 18.82 -9.35 3.60
C ILE A 157 17.77 -10.38 3.17
N ALA A 158 16.91 -10.03 2.19
CA ALA A 158 15.91 -10.95 1.65
C ALA A 158 16.54 -12.19 1.01
N ALA A 159 17.69 -12.04 0.33
CA ALA A 159 18.42 -13.15 -0.29
C ALA A 159 18.92 -14.17 0.75
N GLU A 160 19.29 -13.74 1.96
CA GLU A 160 19.63 -14.64 3.05
C GLU A 160 18.44 -15.47 3.53
N HIS A 161 17.28 -14.84 3.72
CA HIS A 161 16.03 -15.54 4.09
C HIS A 161 15.60 -16.54 3.03
N LEU A 162 15.59 -16.12 1.76
CA LEU A 162 15.26 -16.99 0.63
C LEU A 162 16.24 -18.14 0.45
N SER A 163 17.53 -17.92 0.74
CA SER A 163 18.54 -18.94 0.68
C SER A 163 18.31 -20.04 1.73
N ARG A 164 17.97 -19.64 2.98
CA ARG A 164 17.58 -20.58 4.04
C ARG A 164 16.32 -21.36 3.69
N ALA A 165 15.39 -20.74 2.96
CA ALA A 165 14.18 -21.38 2.45
C ALA A 165 14.41 -22.24 1.18
N GLY A 166 15.64 -22.31 0.66
CA GLY A 166 15.99 -23.09 -0.53
C GLY A 166 15.55 -22.48 -1.87
N ASN A 167 15.03 -21.24 -1.89
CA ASN A 167 14.53 -20.58 -3.09
C ASN A 167 15.66 -19.92 -3.90
N ARG A 168 16.53 -20.73 -4.49
CA ARG A 168 17.71 -20.29 -5.25
C ARG A 168 17.35 -19.39 -6.44
N ALA A 169 16.22 -19.67 -7.11
CA ALA A 169 15.79 -18.87 -8.28
C ALA A 169 15.48 -17.42 -7.88
N ALA A 170 14.69 -17.22 -6.81
CA ALA A 170 14.38 -15.89 -6.31
C ALA A 170 15.63 -15.15 -5.81
N VAL A 171 16.54 -15.85 -5.11
CA VAL A 171 17.83 -15.29 -4.68
C VAL A 171 18.60 -14.73 -5.86
N ARG A 172 18.80 -15.55 -6.90
CA ARG A 172 19.56 -15.17 -8.08
C ARG A 172 18.94 -13.96 -8.78
N ALA A 173 17.65 -14.01 -9.08
CA ALA A 173 16.94 -12.94 -9.76
C ALA A 173 17.01 -11.61 -8.98
N LEU A 174 16.87 -11.67 -7.64
CA LEU A 174 16.95 -10.51 -6.78
C LEU A 174 18.35 -9.87 -6.73
N LEU A 175 19.38 -10.70 -6.62
CA LEU A 175 20.78 -10.22 -6.60
C LEU A 175 21.21 -9.67 -7.97
N GLU A 176 20.80 -10.29 -9.09
CA GLU A 176 21.04 -9.77 -10.44
C GLU A 176 20.37 -8.40 -10.65
N ALA A 177 19.12 -8.23 -10.18
CA ALA A 177 18.44 -6.94 -10.20
C ALA A 177 19.20 -5.89 -9.37
N SER A 178 19.72 -6.26 -8.20
CA SER A 178 20.51 -5.38 -7.34
C SER A 178 21.80 -4.91 -8.01
N VAL A 179 22.56 -5.81 -8.64
CA VAL A 179 23.78 -5.47 -9.38
C VAL A 179 23.51 -4.54 -10.53
N LYS A 180 22.38 -4.75 -11.25
CA LYS A 180 21.97 -3.90 -12.37
C LYS A 180 21.57 -2.49 -11.90
N ALA A 181 20.83 -2.39 -10.80
CA ALA A 181 20.31 -1.12 -10.30
C ALA A 181 21.38 -0.27 -9.60
N VAL A 182 22.32 -0.95 -8.90
CA VAL A 182 23.39 -0.31 -8.12
C VAL A 182 24.71 -1.02 -8.46
N PRO A 183 25.31 -0.72 -9.62
CA PRO A 183 26.49 -1.43 -10.11
C PRO A 183 27.76 -1.13 -9.33
N ALA A 184 27.81 -0.08 -8.53
CA ALA A 184 28.99 0.33 -7.76
C ALA A 184 28.66 0.49 -6.26
N GLY A 185 29.67 0.28 -5.41
CA GLY A 185 29.55 0.44 -3.97
C GLY A 185 29.20 -0.83 -3.20
N PRO A 186 29.13 -0.73 -1.85
CA PRO A 186 29.07 -1.89 -0.96
C PRO A 186 27.95 -2.89 -1.26
N SER A 187 26.74 -2.41 -1.58
CA SER A 187 25.58 -3.28 -1.86
C SER A 187 25.73 -4.02 -3.18
N GLY A 188 26.20 -3.35 -4.25
CA GLY A 188 26.47 -3.99 -5.54
C GLY A 188 27.61 -5.01 -5.43
N ASP A 189 28.66 -4.72 -4.68
CA ASP A 189 29.77 -5.62 -4.44
C ASP A 189 29.35 -6.84 -3.62
N ALA A 190 28.53 -6.65 -2.60
CA ALA A 190 27.97 -7.74 -1.81
C ALA A 190 27.08 -8.65 -2.66
N ALA A 191 26.21 -8.08 -3.49
CA ALA A 191 25.36 -8.86 -4.39
C ALA A 191 26.18 -9.70 -5.39
N ARG A 192 27.24 -9.13 -5.98
CA ARG A 192 28.16 -9.87 -6.86
C ARG A 192 28.85 -11.03 -6.14
N ARG A 193 29.38 -10.80 -4.93
CA ARG A 193 30.01 -11.87 -4.13
C ARG A 193 29.04 -13.01 -3.83
N LEU A 194 27.80 -12.69 -3.46
CA LEU A 194 26.76 -13.69 -3.19
C LEU A 194 26.36 -14.47 -4.45
N LEU A 195 26.34 -13.84 -5.61
CA LEU A 195 26.09 -14.51 -6.89
C LEU A 195 27.22 -15.47 -7.27
N ALA A 196 28.48 -15.11 -7.00
CA ALA A 196 29.64 -15.93 -7.31
C ALA A 196 29.81 -17.13 -6.38
N ALA A 197 29.28 -17.07 -5.16
CA ALA A 197 29.38 -18.13 -4.14
C ALA A 197 28.37 -19.27 -4.30
N LYS A 198 27.49 -19.23 -5.29
CA LYS A 198 26.41 -20.19 -5.55
C LYS A 198 26.51 -20.82 -6.91
#